data_e99320cb7d1c29363dc2f12d9948ccd2
#
_entry.id   e99320cb7d1c29363dc2f12d9948ccd2
#
_cell.length_a   1.000
_cell.length_b   1.000
_cell.length_c   1.000
_cell.angle_alpha   90.00
_cell.angle_beta   90.00
_cell.angle_gamma   90.00
#
_symmetry.space_group_name_H-M   'P 1'
#
loop_
_entity.id
_entity.type
_entity.pdbx_description
1 polymer ?
#
loop_
_entity_poly.entity_id
_entity_poly.type
_entity_poly.pdbx_seq_one_letter_code
_entity_poly.pdbx_strand_id
1 'polypeptide(L)'
;VVDSAKAFKFIVDDIETNMSHVNFKEVASSSAAYALKDSYDAAVLSTMLAGVSASSPDHVIGADAAAGTGGVGETTASVDLGVASEVDPLDLMARMARLLDDESVPEENRWFVAGPDFYEELSQSGSKLLSVDFNAGQGSIRNGLVSSGKLRGFDMYKSNNMGNGDLTTADGQCLGGHISSTATANTILSTEVIRDPSSFGDIVRGLHVYGAKVLRPEALVKAYYTID
;
A
#
# COMPACT_ATOMS: atom_id res chain seq x y z
N VAL A 1 9.82 14.67 12.21
CA VAL A 1 10.96 15.24 11.49
C VAL A 1 10.73 14.98 10.01
N VAL A 2 10.94 15.98 9.18
CA VAL A 2 10.92 15.85 7.72
C VAL A 2 12.38 15.66 7.34
N ASP A 3 12.77 14.44 7.00
CA ASP A 3 14.17 14.02 6.90
C ASP A 3 14.51 13.35 5.55
N SER A 4 13.50 13.13 4.71
CA SER A 4 13.66 12.47 3.43
C SER A 4 13.45 13.45 2.29
N ALA A 5 14.33 13.40 1.29
CA ALA A 5 14.24 14.22 0.10
C ALA A 5 14.40 13.37 -1.16
N LYS A 6 13.55 13.59 -2.13
CA LYS A 6 13.64 13.02 -3.48
C LYS A 6 13.63 14.13 -4.51
N ALA A 7 14.49 14.02 -5.51
CA ALA A 7 14.57 14.98 -6.59
C ALA A 7 14.44 14.26 -7.93
N PHE A 8 13.86 14.95 -8.87
CA PHE A 8 13.92 14.55 -10.28
C PHE A 8 14.67 15.58 -11.08
N LYS A 9 15.31 15.13 -12.15
CA LYS A 9 15.97 15.96 -13.15
C LYS A 9 15.82 15.29 -14.51
N PHE A 10 15.38 16.04 -15.51
CA PHE A 10 15.44 15.63 -16.89
C PHE A 10 15.86 16.81 -17.78
N ILE A 11 16.44 16.50 -18.93
CA ILE A 11 16.93 17.48 -19.89
C ILE A 11 16.03 17.38 -21.12
N VAL A 12 15.59 18.52 -21.61
CA VAL A 12 14.81 18.64 -22.85
C VAL A 12 15.69 19.37 -23.87
N ASP A 13 16.07 18.68 -24.91
CA ASP A 13 16.87 19.23 -25.99
C ASP A 13 16.01 20.10 -26.92
N ASP A 14 16.51 21.27 -27.30
CA ASP A 14 15.84 22.18 -28.22
C ASP A 14 15.65 21.57 -29.60
N ILE A 15 16.58 20.73 -30.05
CA ILE A 15 16.51 20.06 -31.36
C ILE A 15 15.36 19.06 -31.37
N GLU A 16 15.25 18.22 -30.36
CA GLU A 16 14.19 17.25 -30.23
C GLU A 16 12.81 17.91 -30.10
N THR A 17 12.73 19.02 -29.36
CA THR A 17 11.50 19.78 -29.21
C THR A 17 10.99 20.35 -30.53
N ASN A 18 11.90 20.82 -31.39
CA ASN A 18 11.54 21.41 -32.69
C ASN A 18 11.25 20.36 -33.78
N MET A 19 11.82 19.15 -33.65
CA MET A 19 11.66 18.07 -34.63
C MET A 19 10.50 17.11 -34.30
N SER A 20 9.99 17.12 -33.08
CA SER A 20 8.94 16.23 -32.61
C SER A 20 7.56 16.90 -32.61
N HIS A 21 6.53 16.14 -33.00
CA HIS A 21 5.14 16.55 -32.82
C HIS A 21 4.59 16.28 -31.40
N VAL A 22 5.42 15.69 -30.53
CA VAL A 22 5.03 15.35 -29.15
C VAL A 22 5.65 16.34 -28.18
N ASN A 23 4.85 16.85 -27.25
CA ASN A 23 5.32 17.69 -26.16
C ASN A 23 6.05 16.86 -25.09
N PHE A 24 7.32 16.56 -25.31
CA PHE A 24 8.15 15.76 -24.40
C PHE A 24 8.22 16.35 -22.98
N LYS A 25 8.17 17.67 -22.85
CA LYS A 25 8.23 18.34 -21.56
C LYS A 25 7.03 18.01 -20.67
N GLU A 26 5.84 17.93 -21.25
CA GLU A 26 4.63 17.59 -20.55
C GLU A 26 4.59 16.09 -20.16
N VAL A 27 4.97 15.22 -21.09
CA VAL A 27 5.03 13.77 -20.85
C VAL A 27 6.07 13.45 -19.78
N ALA A 28 7.26 14.04 -19.84
CA ALA A 28 8.31 13.81 -18.85
C ALA A 28 7.95 14.38 -17.48
N SER A 29 7.29 15.54 -17.42
CA SER A 29 6.87 16.12 -16.14
C SER A 29 5.76 15.29 -15.47
N SER A 30 4.80 14.78 -16.22
CA SER A 30 3.75 13.91 -15.68
C SER A 30 4.31 12.58 -15.18
N SER A 31 5.24 11.97 -15.91
CA SER A 31 5.95 10.76 -15.50
C SER A 31 6.79 10.98 -14.23
N ALA A 32 7.50 12.11 -14.14
CA ALA A 32 8.28 12.47 -12.95
C ALA A 32 7.38 12.71 -11.73
N ALA A 33 6.24 13.35 -11.90
CA ALA A 33 5.26 13.57 -10.84
C ALA A 33 4.68 12.23 -10.32
N TYR A 34 4.38 11.30 -11.24
CA TYR A 34 3.92 9.96 -10.88
C TYR A 34 4.98 9.19 -10.09
N ALA A 35 6.24 9.19 -10.56
CA ALA A 35 7.34 8.51 -9.89
C ALA A 35 7.65 9.09 -8.49
N LEU A 36 7.52 10.41 -8.30
CA LEU A 36 7.64 11.03 -6.98
C LEU A 36 6.53 10.60 -6.04
N LYS A 37 5.29 10.55 -6.53
CA LYS A 37 4.15 10.10 -5.73
C LYS A 37 4.30 8.63 -5.34
N ASP A 38 4.67 7.76 -6.25
CA ASP A 38 4.91 6.35 -6.01
C ASP A 38 6.02 6.13 -4.97
N SER A 39 7.12 6.84 -5.10
CA SER A 39 8.23 6.80 -4.13
C SER A 39 7.82 7.30 -2.73
N TYR A 40 6.93 8.29 -2.65
CA TYR A 40 6.39 8.78 -1.39
C TYR A 40 5.48 7.75 -0.74
N ASP A 41 4.56 7.16 -1.50
CA ASP A 41 3.64 6.14 -1.02
C ASP A 41 4.39 4.92 -0.49
N ALA A 42 5.41 4.45 -1.22
CA ALA A 42 6.27 3.35 -0.79
C ALA A 42 7.01 3.66 0.53
N ALA A 43 7.54 4.88 0.68
CA ALA A 43 8.24 5.28 1.90
C ALA A 43 7.31 5.36 3.12
N VAL A 44 6.08 5.86 2.94
CA VAL A 44 5.07 5.93 3.99
C VAL A 44 4.64 4.53 4.42
N LEU A 45 4.32 3.65 3.48
CA LEU A 45 3.94 2.27 3.76
C LEU A 45 5.06 1.49 4.47
N SER A 46 6.30 1.65 4.03
CA SER A 46 7.48 1.05 4.69
C SER A 46 7.63 1.53 6.14
N THR A 47 7.43 2.82 6.39
CA THR A 47 7.48 3.38 7.76
C THR A 47 6.38 2.82 8.64
N MET A 48 5.16 2.67 8.12
CA MET A 48 4.04 2.08 8.86
C MET A 48 4.31 0.61 9.20
N LEU A 49 4.74 -0.19 8.22
CA LEU A 49 5.07 -1.61 8.39
C LEU A 49 6.16 -1.83 9.44
N ALA A 50 7.21 -1.01 9.42
CA ALA A 50 8.29 -1.06 10.40
C ALA A 50 7.80 -0.66 11.79
N GLY A 51 6.89 0.32 11.88
CA GLY A 51 6.32 0.80 13.14
C GLY A 51 5.50 -0.26 13.88
N VAL A 52 4.72 -1.06 13.16
CA VAL A 52 3.98 -2.20 13.76
C VAL A 52 4.93 -3.19 14.41
N SER A 53 5.96 -3.63 13.68
CA SER A 53 6.94 -4.61 14.17
C SER A 53 7.67 -4.19 15.44
N ALA A 54 7.94 -2.90 15.60
CA ALA A 54 8.79 -2.39 16.67
C ALA A 54 8.07 -2.28 18.02
N SER A 55 6.75 -2.13 18.03
CA SER A 55 6.03 -1.71 19.23
C SER A 55 4.81 -2.56 19.59
N SER A 56 4.31 -3.37 18.67
CA SER A 56 3.12 -4.19 18.85
C SER A 56 3.32 -5.57 18.23
N PRO A 57 4.10 -6.45 18.86
CA PRO A 57 4.43 -7.77 18.30
C PRO A 57 3.19 -8.64 18.08
N ASP A 58 2.18 -8.53 18.93
CA ASP A 58 0.91 -9.27 18.78
C ASP A 58 0.08 -8.79 17.58
N HIS A 59 0.37 -7.59 17.08
CA HIS A 59 -0.25 -7.04 15.87
C HIS A 59 0.47 -7.46 14.58
N VAL A 60 1.41 -8.37 14.68
CA VAL A 60 2.09 -8.98 13.52
C VAL A 60 1.61 -10.42 13.40
N ILE A 61 0.83 -10.68 12.36
CA ILE A 61 0.31 -12.01 12.06
C ILE A 61 1.23 -12.65 11.04
N GLY A 62 1.67 -13.89 11.29
CA GLY A 62 2.51 -14.64 10.34
C GLY A 62 3.92 -14.10 10.19
N ALA A 63 4.62 -13.80 11.30
CA ALA A 63 5.92 -13.12 11.28
C ALA A 63 7.13 -14.03 10.94
N ASP A 64 6.97 -15.33 10.90
CA ASP A 64 8.07 -16.27 10.63
C ASP A 64 8.22 -16.55 9.12
N ALA A 65 9.45 -16.90 8.75
CA ALA A 65 9.84 -17.30 7.41
C ALA A 65 9.52 -18.77 7.07
N ALA A 66 8.76 -19.47 7.90
CA ALA A 66 8.32 -20.82 7.58
C ALA A 66 7.20 -20.80 6.51
N ALA A 67 7.27 -21.72 5.55
CA ALA A 67 6.25 -21.86 4.51
C ALA A 67 4.84 -22.05 5.13
N GLY A 68 3.88 -21.34 4.55
CA GLY A 68 2.55 -21.18 5.11
C GLY A 68 1.76 -22.46 5.28
N THR A 69 1.54 -22.82 6.51
CA THR A 69 0.46 -23.67 7.00
C THR A 69 -0.20 -22.99 8.21
N GLY A 70 0.04 -21.69 8.36
CA GLY A 70 -0.40 -20.92 9.52
C GLY A 70 -1.87 -20.50 9.42
N GLY A 71 -2.63 -20.75 10.49
CA GLY A 71 -3.97 -20.19 10.65
C GLY A 71 -3.95 -18.70 11.03
N VAL A 72 -5.11 -18.06 11.03
CA VAL A 72 -5.27 -16.60 11.36
C VAL A 72 -4.79 -16.19 12.76
N GLY A 73 -4.52 -17.13 13.63
CA GLY A 73 -3.96 -16.87 14.97
C GLY A 73 -2.48 -17.10 15.08
N GLU A 74 -1.85 -17.53 13.99
CA GLU A 74 -0.44 -17.91 13.98
C GLU A 74 0.44 -16.67 13.97
N THR A 75 1.54 -16.70 14.73
CA THR A 75 2.53 -15.63 14.81
C THR A 75 3.89 -16.07 14.28
N THR A 76 4.06 -17.35 13.96
CA THR A 76 5.35 -17.96 13.59
C THR A 76 5.45 -18.35 12.13
N ALA A 77 4.33 -18.53 11.41
CA ALA A 77 4.34 -18.84 9.98
C ALA A 77 3.44 -17.86 9.22
N SER A 78 3.74 -17.59 7.95
CA SER A 78 2.85 -16.82 7.08
C SER A 78 1.49 -17.51 6.97
N VAL A 79 0.43 -16.71 6.90
CA VAL A 79 -0.94 -17.22 6.80
C VAL A 79 -1.15 -17.75 5.38
N ASP A 80 -1.59 -18.99 5.28
CA ASP A 80 -1.91 -19.64 4.01
C ASP A 80 -3.33 -19.26 3.58
N LEU A 81 -3.43 -18.50 2.49
CA LEU A 81 -4.70 -18.01 1.94
C LEU A 81 -5.06 -18.76 0.67
N GLY A 82 -6.32 -19.13 0.52
CA GLY A 82 -6.82 -19.67 -0.74
C GLY A 82 -7.93 -20.71 -0.60
N VAL A 83 -8.44 -21.19 -1.72
CA VAL A 83 -9.54 -22.18 -1.77
C VAL A 83 -9.07 -23.57 -1.35
N ALA A 84 -7.81 -23.90 -1.59
CA ALA A 84 -7.18 -25.14 -1.15
C ALA A 84 -6.61 -25.03 0.27
N SER A 85 -6.53 -23.83 0.79
CA SER A 85 -5.95 -23.46 2.05
C SER A 85 -6.99 -23.34 3.14
N GLU A 86 -6.56 -23.33 4.38
CA GLU A 86 -7.46 -23.37 5.51
C GLU A 86 -8.03 -22.01 5.90
N VAL A 87 -7.50 -20.89 5.35
CA VAL A 87 -7.84 -19.54 5.79
C VAL A 87 -8.47 -18.72 4.67
N ASP A 88 -9.71 -18.28 4.91
CA ASP A 88 -10.39 -17.32 4.06
C ASP A 88 -9.78 -15.91 4.29
N PRO A 89 -9.46 -15.12 3.25
CA PRO A 89 -9.01 -13.74 3.39
C PRO A 89 -9.91 -12.87 4.29
N LEU A 90 -11.21 -13.16 4.32
CA LEU A 90 -12.18 -12.49 5.20
C LEU A 90 -11.95 -12.80 6.69
N ASP A 91 -11.48 -14.00 7.01
CA ASP A 91 -11.19 -14.39 8.38
C ASP A 91 -9.89 -13.72 8.87
N LEU A 92 -8.90 -13.56 8.00
CA LEU A 92 -7.71 -12.76 8.29
C LEU A 92 -8.08 -11.31 8.59
N MET A 93 -8.93 -10.69 7.76
CA MET A 93 -9.41 -9.33 8.01
C MET A 93 -10.21 -9.22 9.32
N ALA A 94 -11.04 -10.22 9.65
CA ALA A 94 -11.77 -10.24 10.91
C ALA A 94 -10.82 -10.34 12.11
N ARG A 95 -9.73 -11.10 12.00
CA ARG A 95 -8.70 -11.18 13.04
C ARG A 95 -7.99 -9.84 13.22
N MET A 96 -7.64 -9.15 12.12
CA MET A 96 -7.03 -7.83 12.18
C MET A 96 -7.98 -6.79 12.81
N ALA A 97 -9.28 -6.84 12.48
CA ALA A 97 -10.29 -5.98 13.10
C ALA A 97 -10.36 -6.20 14.61
N ARG A 98 -10.39 -7.46 15.04
CA ARG A 98 -10.43 -7.82 16.46
C ARG A 98 -9.21 -7.27 17.21
N LEU A 99 -8.00 -7.36 16.67
CA LEU A 99 -6.80 -6.84 17.33
C LEU A 99 -6.87 -5.32 17.53
N LEU A 100 -7.45 -4.58 16.59
CA LEU A 100 -7.70 -3.15 16.75
C LEU A 100 -8.79 -2.87 17.80
N ASP A 101 -9.80 -3.75 17.94
CA ASP A 101 -10.83 -3.63 18.94
C ASP A 101 -10.28 -3.89 20.35
N ASP A 102 -9.41 -4.89 20.51
CA ASP A 102 -8.72 -5.20 21.75
C ASP A 102 -7.92 -3.99 22.29
N GLU A 103 -7.37 -3.16 21.39
CA GLU A 103 -6.69 -1.90 21.72
C GLU A 103 -7.61 -0.67 21.78
N SER A 104 -8.91 -0.87 21.75
CA SER A 104 -9.92 0.20 21.82
C SER A 104 -9.75 1.27 20.71
N VAL A 105 -9.34 0.86 19.52
CA VAL A 105 -9.25 1.74 18.36
C VAL A 105 -10.64 1.95 17.77
N PRO A 106 -11.09 3.20 17.47
CA PRO A 106 -12.40 3.45 16.88
C PRO A 106 -12.62 2.69 15.56
N GLU A 107 -13.85 2.24 15.30
CA GLU A 107 -14.20 1.55 14.05
C GLU A 107 -14.29 2.51 12.85
N GLU A 108 -14.49 3.80 13.10
CA GLU A 108 -14.56 4.81 12.06
C GLU A 108 -13.17 5.10 11.50
N ASN A 109 -13.07 5.32 10.17
CA ASN A 109 -11.81 5.65 9.49
C ASN A 109 -10.70 4.58 9.63
N ARG A 110 -11.09 3.33 9.76
CA ARG A 110 -10.16 2.20 9.58
C ARG A 110 -9.94 1.97 8.09
N TRP A 111 -8.72 1.73 7.72
CA TRP A 111 -8.30 1.45 6.35
C TRP A 111 -7.51 0.15 6.29
N PHE A 112 -7.54 -0.48 5.12
CA PHE A 112 -6.80 -1.70 4.83
C PHE A 112 -6.11 -1.58 3.48
N VAL A 113 -4.83 -1.91 3.41
CA VAL A 113 -4.02 -1.90 2.20
C VAL A 113 -3.41 -3.26 1.98
N ALA A 114 -3.56 -3.79 0.78
CA ALA A 114 -2.94 -5.06 0.39
C ALA A 114 -2.44 -5.02 -1.06
N GLY A 115 -1.67 -6.03 -1.43
CA GLY A 115 -1.19 -6.25 -2.78
C GLY A 115 -2.30 -6.72 -3.74
N PRO A 116 -2.01 -6.74 -5.04
CA PRO A 116 -2.95 -7.25 -6.06
C PRO A 116 -3.37 -8.70 -5.83
N ASP A 117 -2.44 -9.53 -5.36
CA ASP A 117 -2.61 -10.97 -5.15
C ASP A 117 -3.66 -11.27 -4.08
N PHE A 118 -3.69 -10.49 -3.00
CA PHE A 118 -4.73 -10.58 -1.97
C PHE A 118 -6.13 -10.26 -2.54
N TYR A 119 -6.21 -9.28 -3.45
CA TYR A 119 -7.47 -8.93 -4.10
C TYR A 119 -7.91 -9.98 -5.13
N GLU A 120 -6.97 -10.66 -5.78
CA GLU A 120 -7.26 -11.80 -6.65
C GLU A 120 -7.92 -12.91 -5.83
N GLU A 121 -7.34 -13.25 -4.69
CA GLU A 121 -7.87 -14.27 -3.78
C GLU A 121 -9.26 -13.90 -3.26
N LEU A 122 -9.47 -12.63 -2.84
CA LEU A 122 -10.79 -12.15 -2.44
C LEU A 122 -11.85 -12.27 -3.53
N SER A 123 -11.46 -12.21 -4.81
CA SER A 123 -12.38 -12.25 -5.96
C SER A 123 -12.52 -13.64 -6.60
N GLN A 124 -11.90 -14.67 -6.05
CA GLN A 124 -12.05 -16.04 -6.55
C GLN A 124 -13.51 -16.51 -6.51
N SER A 125 -13.83 -17.45 -7.40
CA SER A 125 -15.19 -17.92 -7.61
C SER A 125 -15.84 -18.61 -6.39
N GLY A 126 -15.02 -19.07 -5.44
CA GLY A 126 -15.47 -19.63 -4.16
C GLY A 126 -15.76 -18.60 -3.07
N SER A 127 -15.42 -17.35 -3.30
CA SER A 127 -15.56 -16.30 -2.30
C SER A 127 -17.02 -16.00 -1.98
N LYS A 128 -17.35 -15.91 -0.70
CA LYS A 128 -18.68 -15.50 -0.20
C LYS A 128 -19.05 -14.09 -0.65
N LEU A 129 -18.08 -13.25 -1.03
CA LEU A 129 -18.31 -11.89 -1.55
C LEU A 129 -19.02 -11.89 -2.93
N LEU A 130 -18.87 -12.96 -3.70
CA LEU A 130 -19.56 -13.13 -4.99
C LEU A 130 -21.00 -13.62 -4.84
N SER A 131 -21.39 -14.11 -3.68
CA SER A 131 -22.75 -14.60 -3.44
C SER A 131 -23.76 -13.46 -3.37
N VAL A 132 -24.78 -13.52 -4.21
CA VAL A 132 -25.91 -12.57 -4.23
C VAL A 132 -26.66 -12.58 -2.89
N ASP A 133 -26.72 -13.71 -2.22
CA ASP A 133 -27.38 -13.87 -0.91
C ASP A 133 -26.65 -13.09 0.19
N PHE A 134 -25.33 -12.98 0.12
CA PHE A 134 -24.54 -12.25 1.09
C PHE A 134 -24.63 -10.73 0.89
N ASN A 135 -24.80 -10.27 -0.34
CA ASN A 135 -24.85 -8.86 -0.69
C ASN A 135 -26.26 -8.24 -0.65
N ALA A 136 -27.27 -8.97 -0.14
CA ALA A 136 -28.64 -8.49 0.03
C ALA A 136 -29.22 -7.77 -1.22
N GLY A 137 -28.81 -8.17 -2.41
CA GLY A 137 -29.28 -7.60 -3.69
C GLY A 137 -28.72 -6.22 -4.06
N GLN A 138 -27.83 -5.65 -3.25
CA GLN A 138 -27.32 -4.29 -3.47
C GLN A 138 -25.91 -4.22 -4.05
N GLY A 139 -25.18 -5.30 -4.13
CA GLY A 139 -23.81 -5.26 -4.56
C GLY A 139 -23.44 -6.37 -5.52
N SER A 140 -23.51 -6.11 -6.80
CA SER A 140 -22.70 -6.88 -7.71
C SER A 140 -21.27 -6.34 -7.62
N ILE A 141 -20.29 -7.20 -7.39
CA ILE A 141 -18.89 -6.90 -7.64
C ILE A 141 -18.78 -6.66 -9.14
N ARG A 142 -19.00 -5.43 -9.56
CA ARG A 142 -18.79 -5.02 -10.94
C ARG A 142 -17.35 -4.53 -11.03
N ASN A 143 -16.55 -5.20 -11.85
CA ASN A 143 -15.16 -4.83 -12.15
C ASN A 143 -14.22 -4.84 -10.93
N GLY A 144 -14.39 -5.76 -9.98
CA GLY A 144 -13.52 -5.87 -8.82
C GLY A 144 -13.66 -4.72 -7.81
N LEU A 145 -14.66 -3.86 -7.97
CA LEU A 145 -15.00 -2.86 -6.99
C LEU A 145 -16.07 -3.42 -6.06
N VAL A 146 -15.76 -3.58 -4.79
CA VAL A 146 -16.78 -3.77 -3.76
C VAL A 146 -17.49 -2.45 -3.64
N SER A 147 -18.68 -2.36 -4.25
CA SER A 147 -19.46 -1.13 -4.33
C SER A 147 -19.77 -0.62 -2.92
N SER A 148 -19.22 0.53 -2.60
CA SER A 148 -19.61 1.46 -1.53
C SER A 148 -19.67 0.95 -0.09
N GLY A 149 -19.04 -0.15 0.27
CA GLY A 149 -19.10 -0.67 1.63
C GLY A 149 -17.72 -0.86 2.24
N LYS A 150 -17.65 -0.63 3.54
CA LYS A 150 -16.54 -1.10 4.35
C LYS A 150 -16.60 -2.62 4.42
N LEU A 151 -15.51 -3.28 4.12
CA LEU A 151 -15.38 -4.72 4.30
C LEU A 151 -14.82 -4.98 5.71
N ARG A 152 -15.60 -5.69 6.54
CA ARG A 152 -15.22 -5.94 7.94
C ARG A 152 -14.84 -4.66 8.72
N GLY A 153 -15.44 -3.51 8.39
CA GLY A 153 -15.16 -2.24 9.02
C GLY A 153 -14.02 -1.43 8.39
N PHE A 154 -13.31 -1.98 7.40
CA PHE A 154 -12.18 -1.31 6.73
C PHE A 154 -12.57 -0.71 5.38
N ASP A 155 -12.03 0.47 5.09
CA ASP A 155 -11.97 1.03 3.76
C ASP A 155 -10.80 0.39 2.99
N MET A 156 -11.08 -0.21 1.83
CA MET A 156 -10.14 -1.07 1.11
C MET A 156 -9.32 -0.30 0.07
N TYR A 157 -8.00 -0.46 0.11
CA TYR A 157 -7.05 0.13 -0.84
C TYR A 157 -6.10 -0.93 -1.40
N LYS A 158 -5.79 -0.84 -2.68
CA LYS A 158 -4.83 -1.70 -3.36
C LYS A 158 -3.56 -0.93 -3.69
N SER A 159 -2.39 -1.52 -3.36
CA SER A 159 -1.10 -0.92 -3.67
C SER A 159 -0.08 -2.00 -4.07
N ASN A 160 0.67 -1.75 -5.13
CA ASN A 160 1.79 -2.59 -5.53
C ASN A 160 3.03 -2.38 -4.64
N ASN A 161 3.02 -1.33 -3.80
CA ASN A 161 4.15 -0.97 -2.94
C ASN A 161 4.14 -1.73 -1.59
N MET A 162 3.21 -2.68 -1.41
CA MET A 162 3.16 -3.50 -0.19
C MET A 162 4.30 -4.54 -0.14
N GLY A 163 4.60 -5.21 -1.28
CA GLY A 163 5.62 -6.25 -1.34
C GLY A 163 5.36 -7.43 -0.39
N ASN A 164 6.32 -8.32 -0.28
CA ASN A 164 6.32 -9.46 0.65
C ASN A 164 7.12 -9.19 1.95
N GLY A 165 7.65 -7.99 2.14
CA GLY A 165 8.59 -7.69 3.21
C GLY A 165 9.94 -8.39 3.00
N ASP A 166 10.62 -8.70 4.09
CA ASP A 166 11.90 -9.44 4.06
C ASP A 166 11.72 -10.95 4.26
N LEU A 167 10.48 -11.46 4.26
CA LEU A 167 10.21 -12.89 4.41
C LEU A 167 10.38 -13.60 3.07
N THR A 168 11.22 -14.62 3.06
CA THR A 168 11.54 -15.38 1.85
C THR A 168 10.45 -16.35 1.44
N THR A 169 9.48 -16.60 2.30
CA THR A 169 8.40 -17.59 2.12
C THR A 169 7.00 -16.96 2.07
N ALA A 170 6.88 -15.66 2.32
CA ALA A 170 5.62 -14.96 2.14
C ALA A 170 5.51 -14.41 0.71
N ASP A 171 4.35 -14.58 0.09
CA ASP A 171 4.06 -14.01 -1.23
C ASP A 171 3.68 -12.55 -1.14
N GLY A 172 3.09 -12.16 0.00
CA GLY A 172 2.71 -10.79 0.21
C GLY A 172 2.52 -10.41 1.67
N GLN A 173 2.25 -9.15 1.88
CA GLN A 173 1.87 -8.61 3.17
C GLN A 173 0.69 -7.66 3.02
N CYS A 174 -0.11 -7.56 4.08
CA CYS A 174 -1.20 -6.60 4.16
C CYS A 174 -1.07 -5.77 5.45
N LEU A 175 -1.64 -4.60 5.42
CA LEU A 175 -1.60 -3.64 6.51
C LEU A 175 -2.99 -3.07 6.75
N GLY A 176 -3.45 -3.13 7.99
CA GLY A 176 -4.67 -2.48 8.44
C GLY A 176 -4.37 -1.49 9.54
N GLY A 177 -5.17 -0.46 9.64
CA GLY A 177 -4.99 0.54 10.68
C GLY A 177 -6.04 1.62 10.72
N HIS A 178 -5.84 2.56 11.63
CA HIS A 178 -6.69 3.73 11.78
C HIS A 178 -5.93 5.01 11.38
N ILE A 179 -6.65 6.03 10.92
CA ILE A 179 -6.04 7.28 10.45
C ILE A 179 -5.16 7.98 11.48
N SER A 180 -5.41 7.79 12.78
CA SER A 180 -4.60 8.38 13.87
C SER A 180 -3.25 7.68 14.09
N SER A 181 -2.99 6.56 13.41
CA SER A 181 -1.78 5.76 13.62
C SER A 181 -0.51 6.46 13.18
N THR A 182 -0.59 7.26 12.13
CA THR A 182 0.58 7.80 11.43
C THR A 182 0.40 9.27 11.11
N ALA A 183 1.45 10.05 11.31
CA ALA A 183 1.54 11.42 10.83
C ALA A 183 2.52 11.49 9.67
N THR A 184 2.09 12.16 8.61
CA THR A 184 2.90 12.43 7.43
C THR A 184 2.98 13.92 7.17
N ALA A 185 4.12 14.37 6.68
CA ALA A 185 4.30 15.73 6.21
C ALA A 185 5.03 15.69 4.86
N ASN A 186 4.54 16.43 3.90
CA ASN A 186 5.18 16.55 2.60
C ASN A 186 5.13 17.99 2.10
N THR A 187 6.10 18.36 1.29
CA THR A 187 6.13 19.64 0.60
C THR A 187 6.97 19.54 -0.67
N ILE A 188 6.53 20.22 -1.71
CA ILE A 188 7.35 20.48 -2.89
C ILE A 188 8.06 21.81 -2.66
N LEU A 189 9.36 21.76 -2.46
CA LEU A 189 10.14 22.97 -2.13
C LEU A 189 10.36 23.87 -3.34
N SER A 190 10.72 23.28 -4.47
CA SER A 190 10.95 24.05 -5.69
C SER A 190 10.83 23.17 -6.94
N THR A 191 10.34 23.80 -8.00
CA THR A 191 10.44 23.29 -9.37
C THR A 191 11.08 24.39 -10.18
N GLU A 192 12.18 24.08 -10.85
CA GLU A 192 12.99 25.05 -11.59
C GLU A 192 13.26 24.57 -13.01
N VAL A 193 13.27 25.52 -13.93
CA VAL A 193 13.75 25.29 -15.30
C VAL A 193 15.00 26.15 -15.47
N ILE A 194 16.12 25.50 -15.78
CA ILE A 194 17.41 26.15 -15.91
C ILE A 194 17.97 25.81 -17.29
N ARG A 195 18.53 26.79 -17.99
CA ARG A 195 19.24 26.53 -19.24
C ARG A 195 20.51 25.72 -18.96
N ASP A 196 20.73 24.67 -19.73
CA ASP A 196 21.95 23.87 -19.59
C ASP A 196 23.16 24.67 -20.13
N PRO A 197 24.20 24.88 -19.32
CA PRO A 197 25.41 25.57 -19.77
C PRO A 197 26.29 24.74 -20.72
N SER A 198 26.06 23.40 -20.78
CA SER A 198 26.88 22.46 -21.54
C SER A 198 26.21 22.00 -22.84
N SER A 199 24.93 22.21 -23.00
CA SER A 199 24.15 21.79 -24.20
C SER A 199 23.07 22.82 -24.56
N PHE A 200 22.48 22.68 -25.75
CA PHE A 200 21.33 23.48 -26.17
C PHE A 200 20.04 22.81 -25.70
N GLY A 201 19.72 22.94 -24.42
CA GLY A 201 18.54 22.37 -23.83
C GLY A 201 18.16 23.02 -22.50
N ASP A 202 16.95 22.69 -22.03
CA ASP A 202 16.44 23.11 -20.73
C ASP A 202 16.52 21.95 -19.74
N ILE A 203 17.05 22.20 -18.57
CA ILE A 203 17.05 21.30 -17.43
C ILE A 203 15.82 21.60 -16.58
N VAL A 204 14.92 20.64 -16.46
CA VAL A 204 13.79 20.72 -15.52
C VAL A 204 14.15 19.87 -14.30
N ARG A 205 14.07 20.47 -13.12
CA ARG A 205 14.33 19.81 -11.85
C ARG A 205 13.30 20.18 -10.81
N GLY A 206 12.98 19.23 -9.94
CA GLY A 206 12.10 19.48 -8.80
C GLY A 206 12.58 18.73 -7.58
N LEU A 207 12.35 19.32 -6.42
CA LEU A 207 12.69 18.77 -5.11
C LEU A 207 11.42 18.57 -4.28
N HIS A 208 11.20 17.34 -3.83
CA HIS A 208 10.15 16.94 -2.92
C HIS A 208 10.77 16.50 -1.59
N VAL A 209 10.35 17.12 -0.51
CA VAL A 209 10.80 16.79 0.84
C VAL A 209 9.61 16.27 1.63
N TYR A 210 9.80 15.16 2.33
CA TYR A 210 8.76 14.52 3.09
C TYR A 210 9.30 13.83 4.35
N GLY A 211 8.38 13.46 5.23
CA GLY A 211 8.65 12.62 6.38
C GLY A 211 7.39 11.91 6.83
N ALA A 212 7.56 10.73 7.37
CA ALA A 212 6.48 9.94 7.97
C ALA A 212 6.92 9.42 9.34
N LYS A 213 5.99 9.33 10.27
CA LYS A 213 6.24 8.75 11.59
C LYS A 213 4.99 8.09 12.13
N VAL A 214 5.15 6.88 12.65
CA VAL A 214 4.10 6.19 13.39
C VAL A 214 3.99 6.85 14.77
N LEU A 215 2.78 7.25 15.14
CA LEU A 215 2.45 7.89 16.42
C LEU A 215 1.85 6.89 17.40
N ARG A 216 0.98 6.02 16.89
CA ARG A 216 0.26 5.01 17.66
C ARG A 216 0.42 3.65 16.99
N PRO A 217 1.46 2.88 17.38
CA PRO A 217 1.71 1.55 16.82
C PRO A 217 0.58 0.55 17.06
N GLU A 218 -0.10 0.68 18.21
CA GLU A 218 -1.26 -0.12 18.59
C GLU A 218 -2.48 0.07 17.67
N ALA A 219 -2.51 1.15 16.89
CA ALA A 219 -3.56 1.39 15.91
C ALA A 219 -3.18 0.90 14.49
N LEU A 220 -2.16 0.03 14.39
CA LEU A 220 -1.73 -0.63 13.16
C LEU A 220 -1.64 -2.14 13.37
N VAL A 221 -2.03 -2.91 12.38
CA VAL A 221 -1.90 -4.38 12.33
C VAL A 221 -1.38 -4.77 10.97
N LYS A 222 -0.41 -5.68 10.91
CA LYS A 222 0.09 -6.25 9.65
C LYS A 222 -0.02 -7.77 9.64
N ALA A 223 -0.16 -8.34 8.47
CA ALA A 223 -0.09 -9.77 8.28
C ALA A 223 0.76 -10.13 7.07
N TYR A 224 1.45 -11.25 7.19
CA TYR A 224 2.16 -11.90 6.09
C TYR A 224 1.34 -13.10 5.62
N TYR A 225 1.25 -13.27 4.32
CA TYR A 225 0.46 -14.36 3.73
C TYR A 225 1.21 -15.04 2.59
N THR A 226 0.85 -16.29 2.35
CA THR A 226 1.20 -17.07 1.15
C THR A 226 -0.09 -17.41 0.40
N ILE A 227 0.02 -17.64 -0.88
CA ILE A 227 -1.07 -18.05 -1.77
C ILE A 227 -0.59 -19.29 -2.51
N ASP A 228 -1.31 -20.43 -2.36
CA ASP A 228 -1.05 -21.70 -3.06
C ASP A 228 -1.88 -21.85 -4.34
#